data_fe30215580b6261f81d9b7cfb84972df
#
_entry.id   fe30215580b6261f81d9b7cfb84972df
#
_cell.length_a   1.000
_cell.length_b   1.000
_cell.length_c   1.000
_cell.angle_alpha   90.00
_cell.angle_beta   90.00
_cell.angle_gamma   90.00
#
_symmetry.space_group_name_H-M   'P 1'
#
loop_
_entity.id
_entity.type
_entity.pdbx_description
1 polymer ?
#
loop_
_entity_poly.entity_id
_entity_poly.type
_entity_poly.pdbx_seq_one_letter_code
_entity_poly.pdbx_strand_id
1 'polypeptide(L)'
;LDLLQDIFGVITRAHGYCSNRAHLYKAEDTISACFFFENGLPGSGSWCFVGHKSAKEDCIEVIGEKGMLSFSVYNYDPIQLVTSEGRTSIVVPNPPYVQLPIIRSVIEHLQGIGTCTCTSVSATPVNWVLDRILGKL
;
A
#
# COMPACT_ATOMS: atom_id res chain seq x y z
N LEU A 1 -1.40 -2.51 0.22
CA LEU A 1 -2.59 -2.58 1.09
C LEU A 1 -2.20 -2.48 2.57
N ASP A 2 -1.12 -3.16 3.01
CA ASP A 2 -0.64 -3.14 4.38
C ASP A 2 -0.41 -1.69 4.88
N LEU A 3 0.41 -0.92 4.18
CA LEU A 3 0.65 0.49 4.47
C LEU A 3 -0.66 1.32 4.58
N LEU A 4 -1.65 1.05 3.74
CA LEU A 4 -2.92 1.76 3.79
C LEU A 4 -3.72 1.41 5.05
N GLN A 5 -3.68 0.15 5.50
CA GLN A 5 -4.31 -0.23 6.76
C GLN A 5 -3.57 0.33 7.98
N ASP A 6 -2.25 0.46 7.91
CA ASP A 6 -1.46 1.09 8.97
C ASP A 6 -1.81 2.59 9.13
N ILE A 7 -2.10 3.27 8.02
CA ILE A 7 -2.44 4.71 8.02
C ILE A 7 -3.93 4.96 8.34
N PHE A 8 -4.85 4.18 7.76
CA PHE A 8 -6.28 4.49 7.75
C PHE A 8 -7.15 3.54 8.57
N GLY A 9 -6.56 2.50 9.17
CA GLY A 9 -7.28 1.45 9.89
C GLY A 9 -7.64 0.26 9.01
N VAL A 10 -8.37 -0.70 9.59
CA VAL A 10 -8.66 -1.98 8.97
C VAL A 10 -9.63 -1.83 7.79
N ILE A 11 -9.35 -2.51 6.69
CA ILE A 11 -10.28 -2.64 5.55
C ILE A 11 -11.31 -3.73 5.90
N THR A 12 -12.58 -3.34 5.96
CA THR A 12 -13.69 -4.22 6.36
C THR A 12 -14.51 -4.75 5.19
N ARG A 13 -14.42 -4.13 4.02
CA ARG A 13 -15.07 -4.56 2.79
C ARG A 13 -14.11 -4.40 1.62
N ALA A 14 -14.02 -5.43 0.77
CA ALA A 14 -13.20 -5.38 -0.43
C ALA A 14 -13.85 -6.19 -1.54
N HIS A 15 -13.70 -5.74 -2.78
CA HIS A 15 -14.10 -6.45 -3.98
C HIS A 15 -13.16 -6.08 -5.11
N GLY A 16 -12.85 -7.05 -5.97
CA GLY A 16 -11.96 -6.82 -7.10
C GLY A 16 -12.33 -7.63 -8.33
N TYR A 17 -11.77 -7.20 -9.44
CA TYR A 17 -11.74 -7.93 -10.71
C TYR A 17 -10.29 -8.19 -11.06
N CYS A 18 -9.98 -9.43 -11.34
CA CYS A 18 -8.63 -9.87 -11.66
C CYS A 18 -8.59 -10.74 -12.90
N SER A 19 -7.47 -10.73 -13.59
CA SER A 19 -7.25 -11.56 -14.76
C SER A 19 -5.76 -11.88 -14.92
N ASN A 20 -5.46 -12.98 -15.58
CA ASN A 20 -4.13 -13.30 -16.08
C ASN A 20 -4.11 -13.00 -17.59
N ARG A 21 -3.57 -11.85 -17.98
CA ARG A 21 -3.60 -11.33 -19.36
C ARG A 21 -2.44 -11.82 -20.21
N ALA A 22 -1.26 -11.90 -19.63
CA ALA A 22 -0.06 -12.29 -20.34
C ALA A 22 0.22 -13.80 -20.33
N HIS A 23 -0.43 -14.54 -19.40
CA HIS A 23 -0.23 -15.99 -19.24
C HIS A 23 1.22 -16.42 -19.01
N LEU A 24 2.05 -15.54 -18.44
CA LEU A 24 3.46 -15.82 -18.14
C LEU A 24 3.63 -16.74 -16.92
N TYR A 25 2.63 -16.75 -16.03
CA TYR A 25 2.55 -17.57 -14.83
C TYR A 25 1.09 -17.83 -14.48
N LYS A 26 0.82 -18.61 -13.43
CA LYS A 26 -0.55 -19.02 -13.08
C LYS A 26 -1.34 -17.96 -12.30
N ALA A 27 -0.64 -17.05 -11.60
CA ALA A 27 -1.29 -16.00 -10.82
C ALA A 27 -1.85 -14.88 -11.72
N GLU A 28 -2.74 -14.11 -11.15
CA GLU A 28 -3.30 -12.91 -11.76
C GLU A 28 -2.21 -11.84 -11.93
N ASP A 29 -2.20 -11.16 -13.07
CA ASP A 29 -1.24 -10.12 -13.44
C ASP A 29 -1.87 -8.74 -13.60
N THR A 30 -3.20 -8.69 -13.60
CA THR A 30 -3.97 -7.44 -13.77
C THR A 30 -5.15 -7.47 -12.80
N ILE A 31 -5.22 -6.47 -11.93
CA ILE A 31 -6.21 -6.40 -10.85
C ILE A 31 -6.74 -4.97 -10.77
N SER A 32 -8.06 -4.83 -10.58
CA SER A 32 -8.70 -3.58 -10.16
C SER A 32 -9.61 -3.88 -8.98
N ALA A 33 -9.54 -3.05 -7.94
CA ALA A 33 -10.29 -3.29 -6.71
C ALA A 33 -10.82 -2.01 -6.08
N CYS A 34 -11.88 -2.16 -5.30
CA CYS A 34 -12.37 -1.14 -4.38
C CYS A 34 -12.54 -1.73 -2.99
N PHE A 35 -12.41 -0.89 -1.97
CA PHE A 35 -12.47 -1.31 -0.58
C PHE A 35 -12.94 -0.18 0.33
N PHE A 36 -13.39 -0.52 1.54
CA PHE A 36 -13.79 0.43 2.57
C PHE A 36 -13.05 0.12 3.86
N PHE A 37 -12.52 1.16 4.47
CA PHE A 37 -11.97 1.10 5.81
C PHE A 37 -13.09 1.08 6.87
N GLU A 38 -12.77 0.67 8.08
CA GLU A 38 -13.73 0.60 9.21
C GLU A 38 -14.33 1.96 9.56
N ASN A 39 -13.61 3.06 9.32
CA ASN A 39 -14.08 4.43 9.50
C ASN A 39 -14.98 4.93 8.35
N GLY A 40 -15.29 4.08 7.36
CA GLY A 40 -16.14 4.41 6.21
C GLY A 40 -15.41 5.07 5.03
N LEU A 41 -14.10 5.30 5.12
CA LEU A 41 -13.31 5.85 4.02
C LEU A 41 -13.28 4.86 2.84
N PRO A 42 -13.65 5.26 1.60
CA PRO A 42 -13.49 4.43 0.42
C PRO A 42 -12.06 4.50 -0.12
N GLY A 43 -11.61 3.41 -0.72
CA GLY A 43 -10.38 3.34 -1.48
C GLY A 43 -10.54 2.52 -2.75
N SER A 44 -9.68 2.75 -3.72
CA SER A 44 -9.59 1.94 -4.92
C SER A 44 -8.13 1.80 -5.36
N GLY A 45 -7.84 0.76 -6.13
CA GLY A 45 -6.52 0.55 -6.66
C GLY A 45 -6.54 -0.31 -7.93
N SER A 46 -5.52 -0.12 -8.76
CA SER A 46 -5.27 -0.92 -9.94
C SER A 46 -3.82 -1.35 -9.98
N TRP A 47 -3.59 -2.62 -10.28
CA TRP A 47 -2.25 -3.20 -10.41
C TRP A 47 -2.15 -3.93 -11.73
N CYS A 48 -1.14 -3.58 -12.54
CA CYS A 48 -0.85 -4.22 -13.81
C CYS A 48 0.64 -4.54 -13.88
N PHE A 49 0.98 -5.81 -13.75
CA PHE A 49 2.38 -6.27 -13.73
C PHE A 49 2.93 -6.57 -15.12
N VAL A 50 2.09 -6.49 -16.16
CA VAL A 50 2.41 -6.85 -17.54
C VAL A 50 2.21 -5.70 -18.52
N GLY A 51 2.04 -4.48 -18.01
CA GLY A 51 1.94 -3.26 -18.80
C GLY A 51 3.22 -2.92 -19.53
N HIS A 52 3.12 -2.09 -20.57
CA HIS A 52 4.29 -1.58 -21.28
C HIS A 52 5.19 -0.76 -20.32
N LYS A 53 6.50 -0.80 -20.54
CA LYS A 53 7.49 -0.14 -19.66
C LYS A 53 7.25 1.37 -19.49
N SER A 54 6.69 2.04 -20.51
CA SER A 54 6.36 3.47 -20.43
C SER A 54 5.17 3.79 -19.51
N ALA A 55 4.38 2.78 -19.13
CA ALA A 55 3.26 2.90 -18.21
C ALA A 55 3.61 2.45 -16.79
N LYS A 56 4.91 2.23 -16.52
CA LYS A 56 5.35 1.87 -15.18
C LYS A 56 5.19 3.06 -14.25
N GLU A 57 4.26 2.92 -13.33
CA GLU A 57 3.95 3.91 -12.31
C GLU A 57 3.74 3.20 -10.97
N ASP A 58 4.16 3.84 -9.89
CA ASP A 58 3.85 3.46 -8.53
C ASP A 58 3.43 4.73 -7.81
N CYS A 59 2.13 4.87 -7.56
CA CYS A 59 1.57 6.07 -6.98
C CYS A 59 0.43 5.72 -6.03
N ILE A 60 0.47 6.32 -4.84
CA ILE A 60 -0.66 6.37 -3.92
C ILE A 60 -1.08 7.83 -3.82
N GLU A 61 -2.36 8.10 -4.01
CA GLU A 61 -2.97 9.40 -3.85
C GLU A 61 -3.96 9.36 -2.68
N VAL A 62 -3.87 10.34 -1.81
CA VAL A 62 -4.77 10.54 -0.68
C VAL A 62 -5.42 11.91 -0.83
N ILE A 63 -6.73 11.92 -1.02
CA ILE A 63 -7.51 13.15 -1.23
C ILE A 63 -8.27 13.47 0.04
N GLY A 64 -8.04 14.65 0.59
CA GLY A 64 -8.70 15.16 1.78
C GLY A 64 -9.28 16.56 1.56
N GLU A 65 -10.03 17.05 2.51
CA GLU A 65 -10.67 18.38 2.45
C GLU A 65 -9.68 19.53 2.28
N LYS A 66 -8.46 19.39 2.79
CA LYS A 66 -7.43 20.45 2.79
C LYS A 66 -6.44 20.33 1.64
N GLY A 67 -6.51 19.24 0.87
CA GLY A 67 -5.57 19.03 -0.24
C GLY A 67 -5.39 17.55 -0.58
N MET A 68 -4.35 17.28 -1.35
CA MET A 68 -4.00 15.96 -1.85
C MET A 68 -2.53 15.66 -1.52
N LEU A 69 -2.30 14.45 -1.04
CA LEU A 69 -0.96 13.87 -0.95
C LEU A 69 -0.78 12.85 -2.07
N SER A 70 0.40 12.83 -2.70
CA SER A 70 0.79 11.75 -3.59
C SER A 70 2.21 11.28 -3.29
N PHE A 71 2.43 9.97 -3.32
CA PHE A 71 3.74 9.38 -3.03
C PHE A 71 3.85 7.97 -3.65
N SER A 72 5.09 7.53 -3.84
CA SER A 72 5.43 6.17 -4.26
C SER A 72 5.83 5.32 -3.06
N VAL A 73 5.55 4.00 -3.13
CA VAL A 73 6.02 3.03 -2.14
C VAL A 73 7.41 2.49 -2.49
N TYR A 74 7.71 2.36 -3.79
CA TYR A 74 8.93 1.70 -4.27
C TYR A 74 9.97 2.68 -4.84
N ASN A 75 9.53 3.87 -5.25
CA ASN A 75 10.43 4.93 -5.69
C ASN A 75 10.76 5.82 -4.49
N TYR A 76 11.93 6.44 -4.53
CA TYR A 76 12.39 7.34 -3.48
C TYR A 76 12.08 8.81 -3.80
N ASP A 77 10.97 9.03 -4.53
CA ASP A 77 10.54 10.37 -4.90
C ASP A 77 10.00 11.12 -3.67
N PRO A 78 10.17 12.44 -3.62
CA PRO A 78 9.58 13.25 -2.55
C PRO A 78 8.05 13.12 -2.52
N ILE A 79 7.48 13.08 -1.33
CA ILE A 79 6.03 13.16 -1.12
C ILE A 79 5.55 14.52 -1.62
N GLN A 80 4.53 14.53 -2.47
CA GLN A 80 3.92 15.76 -2.96
C GLN A 80 2.69 16.10 -2.14
N LEU A 81 2.64 17.30 -1.61
CA LEU A 81 1.46 17.88 -0.97
C LEU A 81 0.94 19.03 -1.83
N VAL A 82 -0.31 18.98 -2.22
CA VAL A 82 -1.01 20.03 -2.97
C VAL A 82 -2.16 20.54 -2.12
N THR A 83 -2.15 21.84 -1.81
CA THR A 83 -3.22 22.51 -1.06
C THR A 83 -3.66 23.77 -1.80
N SER A 84 -4.62 24.50 -1.25
CA SER A 84 -5.01 25.84 -1.76
C SER A 84 -3.86 26.86 -1.73
N GLU A 85 -2.83 26.65 -0.90
CA GLU A 85 -1.68 27.51 -0.78
C GLU A 85 -0.57 27.19 -1.81
N GLY A 86 -0.68 26.06 -2.51
CA GLY A 86 0.28 25.64 -3.52
C GLY A 86 0.75 24.20 -3.38
N ARG A 87 1.88 23.92 -4.03
CA ARG A 87 2.53 22.60 -4.03
C ARG A 87 3.81 22.62 -3.20
N THR A 88 3.95 21.63 -2.32
CA THR A 88 5.13 21.40 -1.49
C THR A 88 5.67 19.99 -1.75
N SER A 89 6.99 19.87 -1.88
CA SER A 89 7.69 18.58 -1.97
C SER A 89 8.37 18.28 -0.64
N ILE A 90 8.05 17.15 -0.04
CA ILE A 90 8.61 16.72 1.25
C ILE A 90 9.60 15.60 0.98
N VAL A 91 10.87 15.87 1.23
CA VAL A 91 11.95 14.88 1.10
C VAL A 91 12.08 14.10 2.40
N VAL A 92 11.96 12.79 2.31
CA VAL A 92 12.19 11.87 3.44
C VAL A 92 13.51 11.15 3.20
N PRO A 93 14.49 11.23 4.12
CA PRO A 93 15.75 10.49 4.00
C PRO A 93 15.50 8.98 4.00
N ASN A 94 16.03 8.28 3.00
CA ASN A 94 15.91 6.84 2.93
C ASN A 94 16.95 6.17 3.83
N PRO A 95 16.60 5.02 4.44
CA PRO A 95 17.59 4.21 5.15
C PRO A 95 18.62 3.67 4.15
N PRO A 96 19.88 3.43 4.58
CA PRO A 96 20.92 2.87 3.71
C PRO A 96 20.55 1.49 3.13
N TYR A 97 19.72 0.75 3.84
CA TYR A 97 19.13 -0.52 3.40
C TYR A 97 17.62 -0.50 3.70
N VAL A 98 16.81 -0.82 2.71
CA VAL A 98 15.33 -0.75 2.81
C VAL A 98 14.77 -1.59 3.96
N GLN A 99 15.33 -2.78 4.18
CA GLN A 99 14.85 -3.70 5.23
C GLN A 99 15.42 -3.39 6.62
N LEU A 100 16.40 -2.49 6.75
CA LEU A 100 17.07 -2.23 8.02
C LEU A 100 16.11 -1.82 9.15
N PRO A 101 15.12 -0.94 8.94
CA PRO A 101 14.18 -0.57 10.00
C PRO A 101 13.36 -1.75 10.52
N ILE A 102 12.84 -2.60 9.63
CA ILE A 102 12.05 -3.76 10.05
C ILE A 102 12.91 -4.80 10.77
N ILE A 103 14.11 -5.10 10.27
CA ILE A 103 15.03 -6.03 10.93
C ILE A 103 15.35 -5.53 12.35
N ARG A 104 15.61 -4.24 12.50
CA ARG A 104 15.88 -3.64 13.82
C ARG A 104 14.68 -3.81 14.75
N SER A 105 13.46 -3.48 14.30
CA SER A 105 12.25 -3.60 15.12
C SER A 105 11.98 -5.04 15.56
N VAL A 106 12.25 -6.03 14.70
CA VAL A 106 12.14 -7.45 15.04
C VAL A 106 13.15 -7.82 16.13
N ILE A 107 14.42 -7.41 15.99
CA ILE A 107 15.47 -7.70 16.98
C ILE A 107 15.12 -7.07 18.34
N GLU A 108 14.73 -5.80 18.34
CA GLU A 108 14.32 -5.06 19.55
C GLU A 108 13.12 -5.72 20.24
N HIS A 109 12.15 -6.20 19.46
CA HIS A 109 11.00 -6.93 19.98
C HIS A 109 11.43 -8.26 20.64
N LEU A 110 12.28 -9.04 19.99
CA LEU A 110 12.79 -10.30 20.52
C LEU A 110 13.63 -10.10 21.79
N GLN A 111 14.29 -8.96 21.92
CA GLN A 111 15.07 -8.59 23.12
C GLN A 111 14.21 -7.97 24.24
N GLY A 112 12.92 -7.73 24.00
CA GLY A 112 12.01 -7.11 24.98
C GLY A 112 12.23 -5.61 25.21
N ILE A 113 12.95 -4.91 24.30
CA ILE A 113 13.25 -3.48 24.41
C ILE A 113 12.41 -2.61 23.45
N GLY A 114 11.61 -3.23 22.58
CA GLY A 114 10.76 -2.54 21.62
C GLY A 114 9.59 -3.39 21.18
N THR A 115 8.74 -2.84 20.30
CA THR A 115 7.59 -3.54 19.74
C THR A 115 7.71 -3.58 18.21
N CYS A 116 7.63 -4.77 17.62
CA CYS A 116 7.51 -4.93 16.18
C CYS A 116 6.04 -4.74 15.78
N THR A 117 5.76 -3.79 14.90
CA THR A 117 4.41 -3.53 14.39
C THR A 117 3.99 -4.51 13.31
N CYS A 118 4.95 -5.09 12.58
CA CYS A 118 4.72 -6.07 11.52
C CYS A 118 4.72 -7.49 12.10
N THR A 119 3.56 -7.95 12.56
CA THR A 119 3.35 -9.27 13.15
C THR A 119 2.38 -10.10 12.30
N SER A 120 2.27 -11.40 12.58
CA SER A 120 1.23 -12.25 11.96
C SER A 120 -0.19 -11.73 12.22
N VAL A 121 -0.41 -11.14 13.38
CA VAL A 121 -1.71 -10.55 13.76
C VAL A 121 -2.03 -9.33 12.90
N SER A 122 -1.06 -8.42 12.71
CA SER A 122 -1.25 -7.23 11.85
C SER A 122 -1.34 -7.58 10.37
N ALA A 123 -0.69 -8.66 9.91
CA ALA A 123 -0.70 -9.08 8.51
C ALA A 123 -1.98 -9.88 8.12
N THR A 124 -2.67 -10.50 9.07
CA THR A 124 -3.87 -11.32 8.79
C THR A 124 -4.98 -10.54 8.08
N PRO A 125 -5.36 -9.31 8.49
CA PRO A 125 -6.36 -8.51 7.78
C PRO A 125 -5.98 -8.22 6.32
N VAL A 126 -4.70 -8.03 6.03
CA VAL A 126 -4.21 -7.79 4.66
C VAL A 126 -4.46 -9.00 3.77
N ASN A 127 -4.15 -10.20 4.27
CA ASN A 127 -4.39 -11.44 3.53
C ASN A 127 -5.89 -11.66 3.26
N TRP A 128 -6.75 -11.38 4.24
CA TRP A 128 -8.19 -11.43 4.05
C TRP A 128 -8.66 -10.48 2.93
N VAL A 129 -8.15 -9.24 2.88
CA VAL A 129 -8.46 -8.27 1.82
C VAL A 129 -8.01 -8.79 0.45
N LEU A 130 -6.81 -9.36 0.37
CA LEU A 130 -6.29 -9.96 -0.87
C LEU A 130 -7.18 -11.10 -1.35
N ASP A 131 -7.59 -12.00 -0.47
CA ASP A 131 -8.47 -13.12 -0.84
C ASP A 131 -9.85 -12.65 -1.30
N ARG A 132 -10.39 -11.60 -0.70
CA ARG A 132 -11.63 -10.93 -1.16
C ARG A 132 -11.48 -10.30 -2.53
N ILE A 133 -10.39 -9.59 -2.78
CA ILE A 133 -10.09 -8.96 -4.08
C ILE A 133 -9.94 -10.03 -5.17
N LEU A 134 -9.32 -11.16 -4.85
CA LEU A 134 -9.08 -12.28 -5.77
C LEU A 134 -10.28 -13.22 -5.90
N GLY A 135 -11.38 -12.98 -5.20
CA GLY A 135 -12.58 -13.80 -5.26
C GLY A 135 -12.39 -15.21 -4.66
N LYS A 136 -11.50 -15.37 -3.69
CA LYS A 136 -11.24 -16.61 -2.97
C LYS A 136 -12.12 -16.80 -1.73
N LEU A 137 -12.77 -15.72 -1.26
CA LEU A 137 -13.69 -15.67 -0.13
C LEU A 137 -15.02 -15.05 -0.55
#